data_9b1feafaadf887f37970c231d0b65729
#
_entry.id   9b1feafaadf887f37970c231d0b65729
#
_cell.length_a   1.000
_cell.length_b   1.000
_cell.length_c   1.000
_cell.angle_alpha   90.00
_cell.angle_beta   90.00
_cell.angle_gamma   90.00
#
_symmetry.space_group_name_H-M   'P 1'
#
loop_
_entity.id
_entity.type
_entity.pdbx_description
1 polymer ?
#
loop_
_entity_poly.entity_id
_entity_poly.type
_entity_poly.pdbx_seq_one_letter_code
_entity_poly.pdbx_strand_id
1 'polypeptide(L)'
;MKKLTTIALVLVLVFTLAVSGAHADPEAMYGKTFPDFTVKTISGEDFTLSESLKTHDLVVINFWATWCGPCCMEFPYLQEAWEKYADRVDVIAMSIERTDTEKVLKSFAKEYGLTFSIGRDEKKLLDKMHGDAIPTTLIVDRTGKVVSVDVGAKMSVEEFTELFDSLLADIPVVI
;
A
#
# COMPACT_ATOMS: atom_id res chain seq x y z
N MET A 1 -12.85 38.42 68.65
CA MET A 1 -13.77 37.81 67.68
C MET A 1 -13.06 37.79 66.35
N LYS A 2 -12.46 36.66 66.04
CA LYS A 2 -11.64 36.47 64.80
C LYS A 2 -12.50 35.84 63.74
N LYS A 3 -12.70 36.52 62.61
CA LYS A 3 -13.42 35.99 61.46
C LYS A 3 -12.44 35.10 60.65
N LEU A 4 -12.72 33.83 60.63
CA LEU A 4 -12.05 32.85 59.76
C LEU A 4 -12.66 33.05 58.32
N THR A 5 -11.80 33.51 57.44
CA THR A 5 -12.16 33.57 55.99
C THR A 5 -11.75 32.20 55.39
N THR A 6 -12.73 31.40 55.06
CA THR A 6 -12.52 30.10 54.38
C THR A 6 -12.28 30.38 52.88
N ILE A 7 -11.05 30.22 52.43
CA ILE A 7 -10.70 30.27 50.99
C ILE A 7 -11.04 28.88 50.41
N ALA A 8 -12.13 28.80 49.65
CA ALA A 8 -12.44 27.64 48.88
C ALA A 8 -11.52 27.55 47.67
N LEU A 9 -10.59 26.61 47.69
CA LEU A 9 -9.69 26.29 46.58
C LEU A 9 -10.48 25.46 45.56
N VAL A 10 -10.97 26.11 44.51
CA VAL A 10 -11.61 25.40 43.37
C VAL A 10 -10.49 24.81 42.51
N LEU A 11 -10.23 23.52 42.68
CA LEU A 11 -9.36 22.73 41.80
C LEU A 11 -10.13 22.49 40.51
N VAL A 12 -9.85 23.33 39.48
CA VAL A 12 -10.27 23.07 38.11
C VAL A 12 -9.39 21.97 37.55
N LEU A 13 -9.89 20.73 37.60
CA LEU A 13 -9.27 19.61 36.90
C LEU A 13 -9.53 19.79 35.40
N VAL A 14 -8.56 20.40 34.71
CA VAL A 14 -8.56 20.44 33.24
C VAL A 14 -8.22 19.03 32.78
N PHE A 15 -9.26 18.25 32.51
CA PHE A 15 -9.13 16.96 31.83
C PHE A 15 -8.86 17.25 30.35
N THR A 16 -7.58 17.39 30.00
CA THR A 16 -7.16 17.41 28.60
C THR A 16 -7.44 16.02 28.03
N LEU A 17 -8.59 15.87 27.42
CA LEU A 17 -8.85 14.80 26.47
C LEU A 17 -7.80 14.95 25.36
N ALA A 18 -6.71 14.21 25.46
CA ALA A 18 -5.85 13.96 24.33
C ALA A 18 -6.72 13.15 23.35
N VAL A 19 -7.34 13.85 22.40
CA VAL A 19 -7.87 13.24 21.20
C VAL A 19 -6.63 12.77 20.45
N SER A 20 -6.17 11.55 20.75
CA SER A 20 -5.32 10.81 19.84
C SER A 20 -6.18 10.58 18.60
N GLY A 21 -6.12 11.53 17.66
CA GLY A 21 -6.52 11.25 16.30
C GLY A 21 -5.69 10.04 15.90
N ALA A 22 -6.32 8.89 15.77
CA ALA A 22 -5.71 7.77 15.11
C ALA A 22 -5.47 8.25 13.68
N HIS A 23 -4.27 8.78 13.42
CA HIS A 23 -3.82 9.02 12.06
C HIS A 23 -3.77 7.63 11.43
N ALA A 24 -4.45 7.52 10.33
CA ALA A 24 -4.29 6.41 9.44
C ALA A 24 -2.79 6.26 9.14
N ASP A 25 -2.24 5.11 9.47
CA ASP A 25 -0.81 4.87 9.38
C ASP A 25 -0.57 3.52 8.69
N PRO A 26 -0.44 3.52 7.34
CA PRO A 26 -0.06 2.33 6.59
C PRO A 26 1.26 1.73 7.09
N GLU A 27 2.17 2.55 7.62
CA GLU A 27 3.45 2.10 8.18
C GLU A 27 3.24 1.14 9.36
N ALA A 28 2.10 1.23 10.06
CA ALA A 28 1.71 0.27 11.09
C ALA A 28 1.55 -1.16 10.57
N MET A 29 1.50 -1.37 9.25
CA MET A 29 1.47 -2.70 8.63
C MET A 29 2.86 -3.35 8.54
N TYR A 30 3.95 -2.58 8.63
CA TYR A 30 5.30 -3.14 8.56
C TYR A 30 5.50 -4.27 9.58
N GLY A 31 6.03 -5.40 9.13
CA GLY A 31 6.26 -6.59 9.92
C GLY A 31 5.02 -7.43 10.27
N LYS A 32 3.81 -6.97 9.92
CA LYS A 32 2.56 -7.72 10.12
C LYS A 32 2.25 -8.59 8.92
N THR A 33 1.49 -9.66 9.16
CA THR A 33 0.94 -10.48 8.07
C THR A 33 -0.15 -9.71 7.35
N PHE A 34 -0.01 -9.59 6.03
CA PHE A 34 -1.05 -9.01 5.18
C PHE A 34 -2.21 -10.00 5.01
N PRO A 35 -3.47 -9.55 5.12
CA PRO A 35 -4.61 -10.45 4.92
C PRO A 35 -4.63 -10.99 3.49
N ASP A 36 -4.87 -12.29 3.33
CA ASP A 36 -5.03 -12.86 2.00
C ASP A 36 -6.26 -12.27 1.29
N PHE A 37 -6.11 -12.07 -0.01
CA PHE A 37 -7.19 -11.52 -0.83
C PHE A 37 -7.15 -12.07 -2.25
N THR A 38 -8.31 -12.04 -2.88
CA THR A 38 -8.47 -12.28 -4.31
C THR A 38 -9.15 -11.07 -4.93
N VAL A 39 -8.63 -10.60 -6.05
CA VAL A 39 -9.18 -9.50 -6.85
C VAL A 39 -9.24 -9.91 -8.31
N LYS A 40 -10.34 -9.53 -8.99
CA LYS A 40 -10.47 -9.71 -10.42
C LYS A 40 -9.65 -8.67 -11.15
N THR A 41 -8.73 -9.12 -12.00
CA THR A 41 -7.90 -8.24 -12.80
C THR A 41 -8.59 -7.83 -14.11
N ILE A 42 -8.06 -6.80 -14.73
CA ILE A 42 -8.54 -6.35 -16.05
C ILE A 42 -8.27 -7.37 -17.18
N SER A 43 -7.39 -8.35 -16.98
CA SER A 43 -7.22 -9.47 -17.92
C SER A 43 -8.40 -10.43 -17.89
N GLY A 44 -9.20 -10.39 -16.82
CA GLY A 44 -10.31 -11.33 -16.57
C GLY A 44 -9.90 -12.50 -15.70
N GLU A 45 -8.64 -12.60 -15.30
CA GLU A 45 -8.12 -13.60 -14.37
C GLU A 45 -8.23 -13.11 -12.93
N ASP A 46 -8.24 -14.03 -11.98
CA ASP A 46 -8.20 -13.70 -10.56
C ASP A 46 -6.75 -13.65 -10.09
N PHE A 47 -6.37 -12.55 -9.45
CA PHE A 47 -5.12 -12.44 -8.68
C PHE A 47 -5.40 -12.80 -7.23
N THR A 48 -4.68 -13.78 -6.68
CA THR A 48 -4.76 -14.15 -5.26
C THR A 48 -3.39 -14.01 -4.64
N LEU A 49 -3.26 -13.24 -3.54
CA LEU A 49 -1.97 -12.96 -2.90
C LEU A 49 -1.24 -14.26 -2.51
N SER A 50 -1.92 -15.17 -1.82
CA SER A 50 -1.33 -16.43 -1.39
C SER A 50 -0.90 -17.35 -2.54
N GLU A 51 -1.54 -17.27 -3.70
CA GLU A 51 -1.12 -18.03 -4.88
C GLU A 51 0.12 -17.39 -5.54
N SER A 52 0.15 -16.06 -5.66
CA SER A 52 1.32 -15.35 -6.19
C SER A 52 2.56 -15.60 -5.33
N LEU A 53 2.44 -15.58 -4.00
CA LEU A 53 3.54 -15.85 -3.07
C LEU A 53 4.09 -17.29 -3.12
N LYS A 54 3.43 -18.24 -3.80
CA LYS A 54 3.98 -19.58 -4.04
C LYS A 54 5.06 -19.60 -5.11
N THR A 55 4.99 -18.65 -6.03
CA THR A 55 5.85 -18.59 -7.22
C THR A 55 6.81 -17.40 -7.22
N HIS A 56 6.52 -16.35 -6.45
CA HIS A 56 7.36 -15.15 -6.37
C HIS A 56 7.88 -14.95 -4.95
N ASP A 57 9.01 -14.31 -4.82
CA ASP A 57 9.64 -13.97 -3.55
C ASP A 57 8.96 -12.79 -2.87
N LEU A 58 8.52 -11.84 -3.69
CA LEU A 58 7.86 -10.60 -3.26
C LEU A 58 6.60 -10.36 -4.09
N VAL A 59 5.60 -9.76 -3.45
CA VAL A 59 4.43 -9.18 -4.13
C VAL A 59 4.34 -7.70 -3.79
N VAL A 60 4.38 -6.86 -4.80
CA VAL A 60 4.11 -5.42 -4.71
C VAL A 60 2.61 -5.19 -4.80
N ILE A 61 2.04 -4.56 -3.79
CA ILE A 61 0.64 -4.15 -3.73
C ILE A 61 0.62 -2.62 -3.77
N ASN A 62 0.18 -2.06 -4.91
CA ASN A 62 0.11 -0.61 -5.11
C ASN A 62 -1.34 -0.14 -5.11
N PHE A 63 -1.68 0.83 -4.27
CA PHE A 63 -2.99 1.48 -4.23
C PHE A 63 -2.93 2.82 -4.94
N TRP A 64 -3.85 3.04 -5.88
CA TRP A 64 -3.83 4.18 -6.78
C TRP A 64 -5.22 4.57 -7.29
N ALA A 65 -5.29 5.57 -8.17
CA ALA A 65 -6.49 5.92 -8.95
C ALA A 65 -6.10 6.60 -10.25
N THR A 66 -6.94 6.52 -11.28
CA THR A 66 -6.66 7.13 -12.61
C THR A 66 -6.52 8.65 -12.58
N TRP A 67 -7.13 9.33 -11.61
CA TRP A 67 -7.02 10.78 -11.41
C TRP A 67 -5.79 11.19 -10.56
N CYS A 68 -5.07 10.24 -9.99
CA CYS A 68 -3.91 10.51 -9.13
C CYS A 68 -2.68 10.80 -9.98
N GLY A 69 -2.33 12.07 -10.12
CA GLY A 69 -1.16 12.49 -10.92
C GLY A 69 0.15 11.83 -10.52
N PRO A 70 0.55 11.83 -9.23
CA PRO A 70 1.76 11.12 -8.78
C PRO A 70 1.76 9.63 -9.10
N CYS A 71 0.59 8.95 -8.97
CA CYS A 71 0.46 7.53 -9.31
C CYS A 71 0.72 7.27 -10.80
N CYS A 72 0.18 8.14 -11.66
CA CYS A 72 0.37 8.03 -13.12
C CYS A 72 1.85 8.25 -13.51
N MET A 73 2.56 9.14 -12.80
CA MET A 73 3.98 9.39 -13.05
C MET A 73 4.87 8.24 -12.58
N GLU A 74 4.47 7.52 -11.54
CA GLU A 74 5.21 6.39 -10.97
C GLU A 74 5.19 5.15 -11.88
N PHE A 75 4.08 4.87 -12.52
CA PHE A 75 3.83 3.59 -13.21
C PHE A 75 4.84 3.22 -14.29
N PRO A 76 5.32 4.12 -15.17
CA PRO A 76 6.36 3.76 -16.13
C PRO A 76 7.64 3.24 -15.47
N TYR A 77 8.02 3.81 -14.33
CA TYR A 77 9.20 3.37 -13.58
C TYR A 77 8.96 2.03 -12.88
N LEU A 78 7.78 1.84 -12.29
CA LEU A 78 7.40 0.55 -11.70
C LEU A 78 7.36 -0.55 -12.77
N GLN A 79 6.80 -0.27 -13.96
CA GLN A 79 6.73 -1.22 -15.07
C GLN A 79 8.13 -1.65 -15.50
N GLU A 80 9.03 -0.70 -15.76
CA GLU A 80 10.40 -1.00 -16.18
C GLU A 80 11.18 -1.76 -15.10
N ALA A 81 11.04 -1.37 -13.84
CA ALA A 81 11.67 -2.07 -12.73
C ALA A 81 11.14 -3.50 -12.61
N TRP A 82 9.80 -3.68 -12.61
CA TRP A 82 9.18 -4.99 -12.51
C TRP A 82 9.60 -5.95 -13.62
N GLU A 83 9.68 -5.50 -14.87
CA GLU A 83 10.13 -6.34 -15.99
C GLU A 83 11.51 -6.99 -15.76
N LYS A 84 12.38 -6.33 -14.99
CA LYS A 84 13.72 -6.86 -14.66
C LYS A 84 13.67 -7.93 -13.56
N TYR A 85 12.59 -8.00 -12.79
CA TYR A 85 12.43 -8.85 -11.61
C TYR A 85 11.20 -9.76 -11.68
N ALA A 86 10.54 -9.87 -12.85
CA ALA A 86 9.25 -10.55 -13.00
C ALA A 86 9.29 -12.06 -12.70
N ASP A 87 10.46 -12.66 -12.61
CA ASP A 87 10.68 -14.04 -12.16
C ASP A 87 10.66 -14.19 -10.62
N ARG A 88 10.84 -13.09 -9.88
CA ARG A 88 10.92 -13.06 -8.42
C ARG A 88 9.91 -12.13 -7.76
N VAL A 89 9.45 -11.13 -8.47
CA VAL A 89 8.55 -10.06 -7.96
C VAL A 89 7.28 -10.03 -8.80
N ASP A 90 6.13 -10.19 -8.17
CA ASP A 90 4.84 -9.95 -8.80
C ASP A 90 4.26 -8.60 -8.39
N VAL A 91 3.41 -8.01 -9.22
CA VAL A 91 2.80 -6.70 -8.98
C VAL A 91 1.29 -6.77 -9.17
N ILE A 92 0.56 -6.26 -8.21
CA ILE A 92 -0.87 -5.96 -8.32
C ILE A 92 -1.12 -4.48 -8.00
N ALA A 93 -1.57 -3.71 -9.00
CA ALA A 93 -2.01 -2.34 -8.82
C ALA A 93 -3.54 -2.28 -8.67
N MET A 94 -4.02 -1.82 -7.52
CA MET A 94 -5.43 -1.80 -7.18
C MET A 94 -5.96 -0.38 -7.13
N SER A 95 -6.83 0.00 -8.07
CA SER A 95 -7.52 1.29 -8.01
C SER A 95 -8.53 1.32 -6.86
N ILE A 96 -8.44 2.36 -6.04
CA ILE A 96 -9.40 2.64 -4.96
C ILE A 96 -10.64 3.38 -5.47
N GLU A 97 -10.61 3.85 -6.72
CA GLU A 97 -11.66 4.70 -7.29
C GLU A 97 -12.82 3.85 -7.86
N ARG A 98 -14.03 4.15 -7.42
CA ARG A 98 -15.22 3.38 -7.81
C ARG A 98 -15.62 3.59 -9.28
N THR A 99 -15.26 4.74 -9.85
CA THR A 99 -15.52 5.08 -11.24
C THR A 99 -14.49 4.53 -12.20
N ASP A 100 -13.38 4.00 -11.69
CA ASP A 100 -12.37 3.27 -12.47
C ASP A 100 -12.91 1.89 -12.87
N THR A 101 -13.81 1.88 -13.85
CA THR A 101 -14.36 0.64 -14.38
C THR A 101 -13.29 -0.20 -15.10
N GLU A 102 -13.53 -1.48 -15.30
CA GLU A 102 -12.62 -2.36 -16.06
C GLU A 102 -12.26 -1.74 -17.43
N LYS A 103 -13.21 -1.12 -18.12
CA LYS A 103 -12.97 -0.45 -19.39
C LYS A 103 -12.00 0.73 -19.24
N VAL A 104 -12.17 1.54 -18.19
CA VAL A 104 -11.29 2.68 -17.89
C VAL A 104 -9.88 2.18 -17.59
N LEU A 105 -9.75 1.18 -16.72
CA LEU A 105 -8.47 0.60 -16.35
C LEU A 105 -7.75 -0.07 -17.53
N LYS A 106 -8.49 -0.77 -18.43
CA LYS A 106 -7.91 -1.32 -19.67
C LYS A 106 -7.37 -0.24 -20.59
N SER A 107 -8.10 0.88 -20.73
CA SER A 107 -7.63 2.00 -21.55
C SER A 107 -6.39 2.64 -20.95
N PHE A 108 -6.38 2.82 -19.65
CA PHE A 108 -5.23 3.36 -18.91
C PHE A 108 -3.99 2.45 -19.05
N ALA A 109 -4.15 1.14 -18.78
CA ALA A 109 -3.06 0.18 -18.93
C ALA A 109 -2.44 0.20 -20.34
N LYS A 110 -3.29 0.29 -21.38
CA LYS A 110 -2.84 0.40 -22.75
C LYS A 110 -2.09 1.70 -23.03
N GLU A 111 -2.57 2.82 -22.51
CA GLU A 111 -1.97 4.14 -22.69
C GLU A 111 -0.56 4.22 -22.07
N TYR A 112 -0.42 3.66 -20.86
CA TYR A 112 0.84 3.67 -20.11
C TYR A 112 1.73 2.44 -20.37
N GLY A 113 1.30 1.49 -21.22
CA GLY A 113 2.08 0.29 -21.53
C GLY A 113 2.23 -0.67 -20.36
N LEU A 114 1.27 -0.69 -19.44
CA LEU A 114 1.34 -1.53 -18.23
C LEU A 114 0.94 -2.97 -18.52
N THR A 115 1.74 -3.92 -18.07
CA THR A 115 1.54 -5.35 -18.29
C THR A 115 1.44 -6.16 -17.00
N PHE A 116 1.78 -5.59 -15.84
CA PHE A 116 1.52 -6.20 -14.55
C PHE A 116 0.01 -6.27 -14.23
N SER A 117 -0.36 -7.00 -13.19
CA SER A 117 -1.76 -7.16 -12.79
C SER A 117 -2.39 -5.85 -12.33
N ILE A 118 -3.57 -5.52 -12.86
CA ILE A 118 -4.33 -4.34 -12.46
C ILE A 118 -5.75 -4.76 -12.13
N GLY A 119 -6.28 -4.26 -11.02
CA GLY A 119 -7.65 -4.50 -10.58
C GLY A 119 -8.21 -3.33 -9.78
N ARG A 120 -9.32 -3.57 -9.06
CA ARG A 120 -9.91 -2.58 -8.16
C ARG A 120 -9.88 -3.06 -6.72
N ASP A 121 -9.66 -2.16 -5.79
CA ASP A 121 -9.76 -2.44 -4.35
C ASP A 121 -11.24 -2.51 -3.90
N GLU A 122 -11.99 -3.48 -4.42
CA GLU A 122 -13.39 -3.69 -4.05
C GLU A 122 -13.58 -4.09 -2.59
N LYS A 123 -12.53 -4.65 -1.98
CA LYS A 123 -12.53 -5.07 -0.59
C LYS A 123 -12.14 -3.97 0.38
N LYS A 124 -11.79 -2.78 -0.15
CA LYS A 124 -11.34 -1.63 0.64
C LYS A 124 -10.17 -1.99 1.55
N LEU A 125 -9.16 -2.62 0.98
CA LEU A 125 -7.97 -3.05 1.73
C LEU A 125 -7.19 -1.84 2.22
N LEU A 126 -7.06 -0.78 1.42
CA LEU A 126 -6.40 0.46 1.85
C LEU A 126 -7.12 1.06 3.07
N ASP A 127 -8.45 1.21 3.02
CA ASP A 127 -9.24 1.71 4.15
C ASP A 127 -9.06 0.85 5.42
N LYS A 128 -9.04 -0.48 5.26
CA LYS A 128 -8.85 -1.43 6.38
C LYS A 128 -7.48 -1.34 7.03
N MET A 129 -6.50 -0.88 6.29
CA MET A 129 -5.14 -0.61 6.79
C MET A 129 -5.00 0.82 7.32
N HIS A 130 -6.10 1.56 7.37
CA HIS A 130 -6.10 2.98 7.73
C HIS A 130 -5.26 3.86 6.81
N GLY A 131 -5.06 3.45 5.54
CA GLY A 131 -4.42 4.28 4.53
C GLY A 131 -5.37 5.35 4.01
N ASP A 132 -4.89 6.59 3.93
CA ASP A 132 -5.66 7.75 3.49
C ASP A 132 -5.02 8.52 2.31
N ALA A 133 -3.89 8.03 1.83
CA ALA A 133 -3.13 8.64 0.73
C ALA A 133 -2.83 7.65 -0.39
N ILE A 134 -2.65 8.16 -1.60
CA ILE A 134 -2.18 7.42 -2.78
C ILE A 134 -1.13 8.24 -3.56
N PRO A 135 -0.14 7.57 -4.18
CA PRO A 135 0.05 6.13 -4.14
C PRO A 135 0.50 5.65 -2.76
N THR A 136 0.01 4.48 -2.36
CA THR A 136 0.55 3.72 -1.23
C THR A 136 0.97 2.37 -1.76
N THR A 137 2.25 2.03 -1.54
CA THR A 137 2.84 0.79 -2.00
C THR A 137 3.29 -0.05 -0.81
N LEU A 138 2.82 -1.29 -0.73
CA LEU A 138 3.31 -2.27 0.21
C LEU A 138 4.02 -3.39 -0.54
N ILE A 139 5.04 -3.98 0.08
CA ILE A 139 5.68 -5.19 -0.42
C ILE A 139 5.51 -6.29 0.62
N VAL A 140 5.05 -7.44 0.16
CA VAL A 140 4.78 -8.62 0.98
C VAL A 140 5.75 -9.72 0.56
N ASP A 141 6.41 -10.37 1.54
CA ASP A 141 7.31 -11.50 1.31
C ASP A 141 6.57 -12.84 1.23
N ARG A 142 7.28 -13.92 0.88
CA ARG A 142 6.76 -15.29 0.80
C ARG A 142 6.05 -15.78 2.06
N THR A 143 6.36 -15.21 3.21
CA THR A 143 5.72 -15.58 4.48
C THR A 143 4.40 -14.85 4.72
N GLY A 144 4.03 -13.96 3.79
CA GLY A 144 2.85 -13.10 3.90
C GLY A 144 3.07 -11.87 4.77
N LYS A 145 4.32 -11.56 5.16
CA LYS A 145 4.64 -10.36 5.95
C LYS A 145 4.89 -9.15 5.07
N VAL A 146 4.42 -8.01 5.52
CA VAL A 146 4.74 -6.71 4.93
C VAL A 146 6.19 -6.35 5.29
N VAL A 147 7.04 -6.23 4.27
CA VAL A 147 8.48 -5.94 4.40
C VAL A 147 8.85 -4.55 3.91
N SER A 148 7.95 -3.84 3.26
CA SER A 148 8.07 -2.42 2.92
C SER A 148 6.70 -1.78 2.90
N VAL A 149 6.65 -0.51 3.31
CA VAL A 149 5.49 0.38 3.17
C VAL A 149 6.00 1.75 2.75
N ASP A 150 5.51 2.23 1.63
CA ASP A 150 5.86 3.54 1.07
C ASP A 150 4.58 4.32 0.78
N VAL A 151 4.51 5.56 1.27
CA VAL A 151 3.45 6.51 0.94
C VAL A 151 4.04 7.62 0.09
N GLY A 152 3.51 7.78 -1.11
CA GLY A 152 4.06 8.69 -2.13
C GLY A 152 4.74 7.96 -3.28
N ALA A 153 4.90 8.67 -4.40
CA ALA A 153 5.39 8.09 -5.64
C ALA A 153 6.92 7.97 -5.66
N LYS A 154 7.42 6.85 -6.18
CA LYS A 154 8.82 6.70 -6.58
C LYS A 154 8.97 7.22 -8.02
N MET A 155 9.98 8.03 -8.24
CA MET A 155 10.11 8.81 -9.47
C MET A 155 11.30 8.38 -10.35
N SER A 156 11.84 7.18 -10.10
CA SER A 156 12.86 6.57 -10.95
C SER A 156 12.81 5.04 -10.88
N VAL A 157 13.40 4.40 -11.89
CA VAL A 157 13.56 2.94 -11.95
C VAL A 157 14.50 2.47 -10.83
N GLU A 158 15.53 3.26 -10.55
CA GLU A 158 16.55 2.98 -9.54
C GLU A 158 15.94 2.85 -8.16
N GLU A 159 15.00 3.74 -7.78
CA GLU A 159 14.32 3.66 -6.46
C GLU A 159 13.58 2.32 -6.27
N PHE A 160 12.99 1.78 -7.33
CA PHE A 160 12.35 0.46 -7.29
C PHE A 160 13.37 -0.68 -7.28
N THR A 161 14.37 -0.63 -8.16
CA THR A 161 15.36 -1.72 -8.28
C THR A 161 16.23 -1.83 -7.03
N GLU A 162 16.66 -0.72 -6.45
CA GLU A 162 17.39 -0.71 -5.17
C GLU A 162 16.54 -1.29 -4.03
N LEU A 163 15.24 -0.96 -3.99
CA LEU A 163 14.32 -1.53 -3.02
C LEU A 163 14.17 -3.04 -3.22
N PHE A 164 13.94 -3.51 -4.46
CA PHE A 164 13.82 -4.94 -4.74
C PHE A 164 15.12 -5.68 -4.42
N ASP A 165 16.27 -5.16 -4.81
CA ASP A 165 17.57 -5.76 -4.50
C ASP A 165 17.77 -5.88 -2.99
N SER A 166 17.46 -4.84 -2.23
CA SER A 166 17.61 -4.85 -0.77
C SER A 166 16.74 -5.90 -0.10
N LEU A 167 15.49 -6.06 -0.56
CA LEU A 167 14.54 -7.01 0.01
C LEU A 167 14.82 -8.46 -0.43
N LEU A 168 15.39 -8.64 -1.63
CA LEU A 168 15.73 -9.94 -2.19
C LEU A 168 17.09 -10.46 -1.73
N ALA A 169 17.96 -9.61 -1.17
CA ALA A 169 19.32 -9.98 -0.77
C ALA A 169 19.38 -11.14 0.23
N ASP A 170 18.42 -11.19 1.15
CA ASP A 170 18.35 -12.21 2.19
C ASP A 170 17.48 -13.42 1.81
N ILE A 171 16.89 -13.41 0.61
CA ILE A 171 16.02 -14.50 0.13
C ILE A 171 16.84 -15.41 -0.82
N PRO A 172 17.13 -16.67 -0.44
CA PRO A 172 17.86 -17.58 -1.32
C PRO A 172 17.09 -17.84 -2.61
N VAL A 173 17.79 -17.78 -3.74
CA VAL A 173 17.23 -18.18 -5.03
C VAL A 173 16.96 -19.69 -4.97
N VAL A 174 15.69 -20.07 -5.04
CA VAL A 174 15.31 -21.49 -5.15
C VAL A 174 15.47 -21.87 -6.62
N ILE A 175 16.53 -22.61 -6.91
CA ILE A 175 16.84 -23.16 -8.25
C ILE A 175 16.03 -24.44 -8.45
#